data_2bdaf815e6fa76f6ac1267555fbbf0df
#
_entry.id   2bdaf815e6fa76f6ac1267555fbbf0df
#
_cell.length_a   1.000
_cell.length_b   1.000
_cell.length_c   1.000
_cell.angle_alpha   90.00
_cell.angle_beta   90.00
_cell.angle_gamma   90.00
#
_symmetry.space_group_name_H-M   'P 1'
#
loop_
_entity.id
_entity.type
_entity.pdbx_description
1 polymer ?
#
loop_
_entity_poly.entity_id
_entity_poly.type
_entity_poly.pdbx_seq_one_letter_code
_entity_poly.pdbx_strand_id
1 'polypeptide(L)'
;MNIHTPDIDRKPSREEAEAALRLLRKWAGKATDSEIAAVDPAAKALLDGAQATSYPELSRDYPADFVADSSYRATLPDLQNGPSSLIRGAQRQIQHVGISNFRLPVRYRTRDAGEVMLETSVTGTVSLEAEKKGINMSRIMRSFYAHAERAFSFEVIEQALEDYKRDLESFDARIQMRLSFPVKVPSLRSGLSGWQYY
;
A
#
# COMPACT_ATOMS: atom_id res chain seq x y z
N MET A 1 -41.01 -40.83 -22.57
CA MET A 1 -39.95 -39.78 -22.42
C MET A 1 -39.40 -39.91 -21.03
N ASN A 2 -38.24 -40.57 -20.86
CA ASN A 2 -37.60 -40.69 -19.55
C ASN A 2 -36.92 -39.36 -19.23
N ILE A 3 -37.46 -38.63 -18.30
CA ILE A 3 -36.79 -37.47 -17.72
C ILE A 3 -35.69 -38.02 -16.82
N HIS A 4 -34.48 -37.98 -17.29
CA HIS A 4 -33.31 -38.33 -16.50
C HIS A 4 -33.16 -37.25 -15.44
N THR A 5 -33.55 -37.53 -14.20
CA THR A 5 -33.27 -36.69 -13.06
C THR A 5 -31.76 -36.73 -12.83
N PRO A 6 -31.02 -35.62 -12.89
CA PRO A 6 -29.59 -35.67 -12.65
C PRO A 6 -29.33 -36.11 -11.20
N ASP A 7 -28.41 -37.04 -11.05
CA ASP A 7 -27.94 -37.51 -9.75
C ASP A 7 -27.22 -36.33 -9.06
N ILE A 8 -27.93 -35.66 -8.12
CA ILE A 8 -27.53 -34.45 -7.44
C ILE A 8 -26.35 -34.73 -6.47
N ASP A 9 -26.14 -35.99 -6.10
CA ASP A 9 -25.10 -36.38 -5.13
C ASP A 9 -23.72 -36.65 -5.77
N ARG A 10 -23.64 -36.69 -7.10
CA ARG A 10 -22.39 -36.91 -7.81
C ARG A 10 -21.58 -35.60 -7.92
N LYS A 11 -20.33 -35.63 -7.50
CA LYS A 11 -19.39 -34.51 -7.74
C LYS A 11 -19.32 -34.23 -9.26
N PRO A 12 -19.67 -33.01 -9.73
CA PRO A 12 -19.57 -32.66 -11.15
C PRO A 12 -18.13 -32.77 -11.66
N SER A 13 -17.97 -33.15 -12.91
CA SER A 13 -16.69 -33.09 -13.59
C SER A 13 -16.23 -31.63 -13.80
N ARG A 14 -14.97 -31.46 -14.09
CA ARG A 14 -14.43 -30.13 -14.40
C ARG A 14 -15.12 -29.49 -15.61
N GLU A 15 -15.37 -30.28 -16.64
CA GLU A 15 -16.04 -29.82 -17.86
C GLU A 15 -17.48 -29.38 -17.60
N GLU A 16 -18.22 -30.15 -16.79
CA GLU A 16 -19.59 -29.80 -16.37
C GLU A 16 -19.59 -28.50 -15.55
N ALA A 17 -18.63 -28.32 -14.63
CA ALA A 17 -18.50 -27.11 -13.83
C ALA A 17 -18.16 -25.88 -14.70
N GLU A 18 -17.26 -26.02 -15.67
CA GLU A 18 -16.91 -24.96 -16.62
C GLU A 18 -18.08 -24.61 -17.55
N ALA A 19 -18.88 -25.59 -17.97
CA ALA A 19 -20.07 -25.36 -18.77
C ALA A 19 -21.14 -24.61 -17.97
N ALA A 20 -21.40 -25.03 -16.74
CA ALA A 20 -22.33 -24.35 -15.84
C ALA A 20 -21.92 -22.88 -15.56
N LEU A 21 -20.64 -22.63 -15.34
CA LEU A 21 -20.13 -21.30 -15.15
C LEU A 21 -20.28 -20.41 -16.39
N ARG A 22 -20.08 -20.96 -17.60
CA ARG A 22 -20.34 -20.24 -18.86
C ARG A 22 -21.81 -19.88 -19.04
N LEU A 23 -22.73 -20.78 -18.70
CA LEU A 23 -24.16 -20.51 -18.74
C LEU A 23 -24.58 -19.45 -17.75
N LEU A 24 -24.07 -19.51 -16.52
CA LEU A 24 -24.33 -18.53 -15.49
C LEU A 24 -23.86 -17.15 -15.91
N ARG A 25 -22.64 -17.01 -16.45
CA ARG A 25 -22.11 -15.75 -16.99
C ARG A 25 -22.94 -15.18 -18.13
N LYS A 26 -23.38 -16.04 -19.06
CA LYS A 26 -24.24 -15.64 -20.19
C LYS A 26 -25.59 -15.13 -19.71
N TRP A 27 -26.18 -15.76 -18.70
CA TRP A 27 -27.39 -15.31 -18.06
C TRP A 27 -27.22 -14.00 -17.32
N ALA A 28 -26.19 -13.88 -16.50
CA ALA A 28 -25.88 -12.68 -15.72
C ALA A 28 -25.62 -11.43 -16.59
N GLY A 29 -25.06 -11.60 -17.80
CA GLY A 29 -24.90 -10.52 -18.76
C GLY A 29 -26.21 -9.96 -19.33
N LYS A 30 -27.35 -10.61 -19.04
CA LYS A 30 -28.71 -10.21 -19.49
C LYS A 30 -29.68 -9.96 -18.35
N ALA A 31 -29.32 -10.35 -17.14
CA ALA A 31 -30.12 -10.21 -15.93
C ALA A 31 -29.90 -8.84 -15.26
N THR A 32 -30.90 -8.37 -14.55
CA THR A 32 -30.82 -7.20 -13.70
C THR A 32 -30.12 -7.53 -12.39
N ASP A 33 -29.58 -6.52 -11.69
CA ASP A 33 -28.93 -6.70 -10.38
C ASP A 33 -29.85 -7.38 -9.35
N SER A 34 -31.15 -7.11 -9.44
CA SER A 34 -32.17 -7.72 -8.58
C SER A 34 -32.36 -9.22 -8.87
N GLU A 35 -32.35 -9.61 -10.14
CA GLU A 35 -32.43 -11.01 -10.53
C GLU A 35 -31.18 -11.79 -10.13
N ILE A 36 -29.99 -11.18 -10.29
CA ILE A 36 -28.74 -11.80 -9.87
C ILE A 36 -28.72 -12.00 -8.36
N ALA A 37 -29.20 -11.03 -7.59
CA ALA A 37 -29.24 -11.11 -6.13
C ALA A 37 -30.26 -12.16 -5.62
N ALA A 38 -31.28 -12.48 -6.41
CA ALA A 38 -32.31 -13.44 -6.03
C ALA A 38 -31.91 -14.93 -6.24
N VAL A 39 -30.85 -15.20 -7.03
CA VAL A 39 -30.42 -16.58 -7.30
C VAL A 39 -29.68 -17.19 -6.10
N ASP A 40 -28.60 -16.57 -5.67
CA ASP A 40 -27.80 -16.98 -4.51
C ASP A 40 -26.76 -15.87 -4.22
N PRO A 41 -26.59 -15.43 -2.96
CA PRO A 41 -25.52 -14.50 -2.58
C PRO A 41 -24.11 -15.00 -2.96
N ALA A 42 -23.88 -16.32 -2.94
CA ALA A 42 -22.61 -16.92 -3.35
C ALA A 42 -22.41 -16.82 -4.86
N ALA A 43 -23.46 -16.95 -5.68
CA ALA A 43 -23.39 -16.77 -7.12
C ALA A 43 -23.01 -15.34 -7.50
N LYS A 44 -23.54 -14.35 -6.80
CA LYS A 44 -23.15 -12.93 -6.99
C LYS A 44 -21.66 -12.72 -6.73
N ALA A 45 -21.12 -13.28 -5.65
CA ALA A 45 -19.70 -13.17 -5.32
C ALA A 45 -18.79 -13.82 -6.40
N LEU A 46 -19.22 -14.93 -6.99
CA LEU A 46 -18.52 -15.58 -8.11
C LEU A 46 -18.58 -14.77 -9.41
N LEU A 47 -19.71 -14.12 -9.68
CA LEU A 47 -19.92 -13.29 -10.86
C LEU A 47 -19.15 -11.96 -10.74
N ASP A 48 -19.20 -11.31 -9.60
CA ASP A 48 -18.44 -10.09 -9.28
C ASP A 48 -16.93 -10.34 -9.32
N GLY A 49 -16.47 -11.51 -8.88
CA GLY A 49 -15.07 -11.92 -8.99
C GLY A 49 -14.58 -12.05 -10.43
N ALA A 50 -15.47 -12.39 -11.36
CA ALA A 50 -15.16 -12.48 -12.79
C ALA A 50 -15.14 -11.11 -13.50
N GLN A 51 -15.88 -10.12 -12.99
CA GLN A 51 -15.86 -8.76 -13.52
C GLN A 51 -14.68 -7.94 -13.01
N ALA A 52 -14.10 -8.34 -11.87
CA ALA A 52 -12.97 -7.62 -11.24
C ALA A 52 -11.64 -7.71 -12.02
N THR A 53 -11.60 -8.46 -13.13
CA THR A 53 -10.39 -8.62 -13.95
C THR A 53 -10.39 -7.84 -15.26
N SER A 54 -11.46 -7.14 -15.62
CA SER A 54 -11.40 -6.21 -16.74
C SER A 54 -10.86 -4.86 -16.25
N TYR A 55 -9.57 -4.65 -16.40
CA TYR A 55 -9.01 -3.31 -16.31
C TYR A 55 -9.65 -2.47 -17.41
N PRO A 56 -10.10 -1.23 -17.09
CA PRO A 56 -10.53 -0.31 -18.14
C PRO A 56 -9.36 -0.09 -19.11
N GLU A 57 -9.64 -0.17 -20.41
CA GLU A 57 -8.64 0.24 -21.41
C GLU A 57 -8.21 1.67 -21.14
N LEU A 58 -6.95 1.84 -20.75
CA LEU A 58 -6.35 3.15 -20.46
C LEU A 58 -5.70 3.78 -21.70
N SER A 59 -6.03 3.30 -22.91
CA SER A 59 -5.58 3.94 -24.15
C SER A 59 -6.36 5.25 -24.36
N ARG A 60 -5.77 6.35 -23.93
CA ARG A 60 -6.21 7.69 -24.26
C ARG A 60 -5.12 8.35 -25.08
N ASP A 61 -5.45 8.72 -26.31
CA ASP A 61 -4.59 9.59 -27.10
C ASP A 61 -4.80 11.04 -26.62
N TYR A 62 -3.72 11.65 -26.17
CA TYR A 62 -3.73 13.06 -25.77
C TYR A 62 -3.17 13.90 -26.92
N PRO A 63 -3.76 15.10 -27.17
CA PRO A 63 -3.16 16.08 -28.06
C PRO A 63 -1.71 16.39 -27.63
N ALA A 64 -0.84 16.70 -28.59
CA ALA A 64 0.57 16.97 -28.32
C ALA A 64 0.80 18.18 -27.38
N ASP A 65 -0.16 19.09 -27.31
CA ASP A 65 -0.19 20.28 -26.46
C ASP A 65 -1.00 20.10 -25.17
N PHE A 66 -1.40 18.86 -24.85
CA PHE A 66 -2.19 18.58 -23.67
C PHE A 66 -1.41 18.89 -22.39
N VAL A 67 -1.99 19.76 -21.56
CA VAL A 67 -1.47 20.05 -20.21
C VAL A 67 -2.50 19.61 -19.18
N ALA A 68 -2.08 18.71 -18.27
CA ALA A 68 -2.91 18.26 -17.17
C ALA A 68 -3.09 19.38 -16.15
N ASP A 69 -4.13 20.18 -16.28
CA ASP A 69 -4.52 21.20 -15.33
C ASP A 69 -5.17 20.62 -14.06
N SER A 70 -5.55 21.47 -13.12
CA SER A 70 -6.17 21.04 -11.85
C SER A 70 -7.54 20.38 -12.06
N SER A 71 -8.30 20.83 -13.06
CA SER A 71 -9.63 20.28 -13.37
C SER A 71 -9.51 18.86 -13.92
N TYR A 72 -8.59 18.64 -14.85
CA TYR A 72 -8.30 17.30 -15.37
C TYR A 72 -7.80 16.36 -14.27
N ARG A 73 -6.88 16.83 -13.40
CA ARG A 73 -6.37 16.02 -12.29
C ARG A 73 -7.47 15.59 -11.32
N ALA A 74 -8.49 16.44 -11.11
CA ALA A 74 -9.64 16.10 -10.28
C ALA A 74 -10.52 15.00 -10.90
N THR A 75 -10.46 14.79 -12.23
CA THR A 75 -11.19 13.70 -12.91
C THR A 75 -10.45 12.35 -12.88
N LEU A 76 -9.16 12.35 -12.53
CA LEU A 76 -8.39 11.12 -12.45
C LEU A 76 -8.87 10.26 -11.27
N PRO A 77 -9.06 8.94 -11.48
CA PRO A 77 -9.44 8.07 -10.39
C PRO A 77 -8.32 8.04 -9.34
N ASP A 78 -8.67 8.35 -8.10
CA ASP A 78 -7.77 8.12 -6.98
C ASP A 78 -7.70 6.60 -6.73
N LEU A 79 -6.71 5.95 -7.31
CA LEU A 79 -6.50 4.52 -7.19
C LEU A 79 -6.15 4.10 -5.75
N GLN A 80 -5.73 5.04 -4.93
CA GLN A 80 -5.33 4.76 -3.54
C GLN A 80 -6.49 4.98 -2.56
N ASN A 81 -7.29 6.03 -2.76
CA ASN A 81 -8.39 6.39 -1.87
C ASN A 81 -9.78 6.22 -2.53
N GLY A 82 -9.85 5.81 -3.79
CA GLY A 82 -11.10 5.60 -4.52
C GLY A 82 -11.94 4.45 -3.93
N PRO A 83 -13.22 4.28 -4.33
CA PRO A 83 -14.12 3.29 -3.73
C PRO A 83 -13.56 1.87 -3.83
N SER A 84 -13.79 1.06 -2.78
CA SER A 84 -13.28 -0.32 -2.64
C SER A 84 -13.70 -1.28 -3.77
N SER A 85 -14.65 -0.87 -4.61
CA SER A 85 -15.10 -1.62 -5.78
C SER A 85 -14.07 -1.78 -6.89
N LEU A 86 -13.06 -0.89 -6.98
CA LEU A 86 -12.08 -0.92 -8.08
C LEU A 86 -10.93 -1.92 -7.84
N ILE A 87 -10.54 -2.16 -6.60
CA ILE A 87 -9.48 -3.11 -6.25
C ILE A 87 -9.93 -3.88 -5.01
N ARG A 88 -10.13 -5.18 -5.14
CA ARG A 88 -10.36 -6.04 -3.98
C ARG A 88 -9.01 -6.32 -3.30
N GLY A 89 -8.77 -5.67 -2.17
CA GLY A 89 -7.71 -6.03 -1.26
C GLY A 89 -7.96 -7.41 -0.62
N ALA A 90 -6.97 -7.91 0.10
CA ALA A 90 -7.06 -9.19 0.79
C ALA A 90 -8.10 -9.22 1.93
N GLN A 91 -8.79 -8.12 2.22
CA GLN A 91 -9.72 -7.92 3.35
C GLN A 91 -9.13 -8.41 4.69
N ARG A 92 -7.83 -8.21 4.86
CA ARG A 92 -7.09 -8.56 6.08
C ARG A 92 -6.25 -7.37 6.50
N GLN A 93 -6.21 -7.15 7.80
CA GLN A 93 -5.33 -6.17 8.40
C GLN A 93 -3.86 -6.52 8.12
N ILE A 94 -3.08 -5.53 7.69
CA ILE A 94 -1.63 -5.64 7.52
C ILE A 94 -0.98 -4.84 8.63
N GLN A 95 -0.13 -5.49 9.43
CA GLN A 95 0.50 -4.83 10.57
C GLN A 95 1.55 -3.79 10.15
N HIS A 96 2.28 -4.06 9.08
CA HIS A 96 3.36 -3.17 8.64
C HIS A 96 3.37 -3.06 7.11
N VAL A 97 3.00 -1.91 6.61
CA VAL A 97 3.11 -1.54 5.21
C VAL A 97 3.77 -0.17 5.11
N GLY A 98 4.73 -0.01 4.22
CA GLY A 98 5.45 1.27 4.12
C GLY A 98 6.66 1.20 3.20
N ILE A 99 7.60 2.09 3.43
CA ILE A 99 8.84 2.23 2.65
C ILE A 99 10.02 1.83 3.53
N SER A 100 10.92 1.03 2.97
CA SER A 100 12.13 0.64 3.66
C SER A 100 13.38 1.21 2.99
N ASN A 101 14.40 1.50 3.82
CA ASN A 101 15.73 1.93 3.41
C ASN A 101 15.75 3.20 2.51
N PHE A 102 14.82 4.14 2.69
CA PHE A 102 15.02 5.43 2.06
C PHE A 102 16.09 6.22 2.83
N ARG A 103 17.03 6.80 2.08
CA ARG A 103 18.19 7.47 2.65
C ARG A 103 18.04 8.97 2.59
N LEU A 104 18.41 9.62 3.67
CA LEU A 104 18.46 11.08 3.75
C LEU A 104 19.50 11.53 4.77
N PRO A 105 20.05 12.74 4.62
CA PRO A 105 20.88 13.34 5.65
C PRO A 105 19.98 13.78 6.82
N VAL A 106 20.32 13.36 8.03
CA VAL A 106 19.67 13.79 9.26
C VAL A 106 20.66 14.52 10.12
N ARG A 107 20.22 15.60 10.75
CA ARG A 107 21.03 16.44 11.63
C ARG A 107 21.03 15.86 13.04
N TYR A 108 22.21 15.59 13.56
CA TYR A 108 22.42 15.08 14.92
C TYR A 108 23.19 16.12 15.74
N ARG A 109 22.81 16.27 16.98
CA ARG A 109 23.54 17.11 17.95
C ARG A 109 24.47 16.20 18.75
N THR A 110 25.76 16.49 18.68
CA THR A 110 26.76 15.77 19.45
C THR A 110 27.16 16.58 20.69
N ARG A 111 27.65 15.88 21.72
CA ARG A 111 28.04 16.52 22.97
C ARG A 111 29.19 17.52 22.80
N ASP A 112 30.16 17.17 21.97
CA ASP A 112 31.44 17.88 21.88
C ASP A 112 31.67 18.59 20.54
N ALA A 113 30.98 18.18 19.49
CA ALA A 113 31.23 18.64 18.11
C ALA A 113 30.11 19.51 17.50
N GLY A 114 29.10 19.89 18.29
CA GLY A 114 27.97 20.65 17.79
C GLY A 114 27.00 19.78 16.96
N GLU A 115 26.59 20.26 15.77
CA GLU A 115 25.69 19.54 14.91
C GLU A 115 26.46 18.85 13.76
N VAL A 116 26.09 17.59 13.47
CA VAL A 116 26.65 16.82 12.36
C VAL A 116 25.51 16.28 11.50
N MET A 117 25.75 16.24 10.18
CA MET A 117 24.83 15.62 9.24
C MET A 117 25.31 14.19 8.97
N LEU A 118 24.45 13.20 9.21
CA LEU A 118 24.77 11.81 8.94
C LEU A 118 23.77 11.23 7.93
N GLU A 119 24.29 10.48 6.97
CA GLU A 119 23.44 9.69 6.11
C GLU A 119 22.71 8.66 6.96
N THR A 120 21.39 8.72 6.93
CA THR A 120 20.52 7.86 7.73
C THR A 120 19.60 7.08 6.80
N SER A 121 19.60 5.76 6.95
CA SER A 121 18.63 4.89 6.31
C SER A 121 17.39 4.78 7.19
N VAL A 122 16.24 5.15 6.65
CA VAL A 122 14.96 5.15 7.37
C VAL A 122 14.02 4.13 6.76
N THR A 123 13.35 3.38 7.63
CA THR A 123 12.21 2.53 7.28
C THR A 123 11.00 3.06 8.04
N GLY A 124 9.98 3.50 7.31
CA GLY A 124 8.71 3.98 7.87
C GLY A 124 7.57 3.05 7.49
N THR A 125 6.83 2.54 8.46
CA THR A 125 5.69 1.67 8.24
C THR A 125 4.51 2.09 9.11
N VAL A 126 3.31 1.78 8.64
CA VAL A 126 2.04 1.97 9.36
C VAL A 126 1.20 0.71 9.28
N SER A 127 0.20 0.59 10.15
CA SER A 127 -0.83 -0.43 10.02
C SER A 127 -1.81 -0.06 8.90
N LEU A 128 -2.34 -1.08 8.23
CA LEU A 128 -3.39 -0.94 7.22
C LEU A 128 -4.60 -1.78 7.62
N GLU A 129 -5.73 -1.12 7.81
CA GLU A 129 -6.98 -1.78 8.13
C GLU A 129 -7.51 -2.61 6.95
N ALA A 130 -8.31 -3.64 7.26
CA ALA A 130 -8.79 -4.60 6.28
C ALA A 130 -9.64 -3.97 5.16
N GLU A 131 -10.37 -2.90 5.48
CA GLU A 131 -11.25 -2.18 4.57
C GLU A 131 -10.51 -1.19 3.66
N LYS A 132 -9.26 -0.85 4.03
CA LYS A 132 -8.44 0.07 3.25
C LYS A 132 -7.73 -0.67 2.12
N LYS A 133 -7.67 -0.06 0.94
CA LYS A 133 -7.03 -0.65 -0.23
C LYS A 133 -5.51 -0.60 -0.19
N GLY A 134 -4.96 0.39 0.47
CA GLY A 134 -3.53 0.66 0.48
C GLY A 134 -3.23 1.98 1.18
N ILE A 135 -1.97 2.34 1.18
CA ILE A 135 -1.49 3.62 1.71
C ILE A 135 -0.75 4.40 0.63
N ASN A 136 -0.77 5.72 0.78
CA ASN A 136 0.02 6.59 -0.06
C ASN A 136 1.47 6.63 0.44
N MET A 137 2.36 5.84 -0.19
CA MET A 137 3.77 5.72 0.19
C MET A 137 4.49 7.08 0.21
N SER A 138 4.14 8.00 -0.70
CA SER A 138 4.77 9.33 -0.73
C SER A 138 4.42 10.19 0.49
N ARG A 139 3.32 9.91 1.19
CA ARG A 139 2.99 10.60 2.45
C ARG A 139 3.96 10.22 3.56
N ILE A 140 4.36 8.95 3.65
CA ILE A 140 5.38 8.52 4.63
C ILE A 140 6.67 9.33 4.47
N MET A 141 7.17 9.44 3.24
CA MET A 141 8.39 10.20 2.98
C MET A 141 8.20 11.69 3.28
N ARG A 142 7.09 12.29 2.85
CA ARG A 142 6.83 13.73 3.06
C ARG A 142 6.69 14.08 4.54
N SER A 143 5.97 13.28 5.30
CA SER A 143 5.84 13.50 6.76
C SER A 143 7.20 13.41 7.45
N PHE A 144 8.07 12.47 7.04
CA PHE A 144 9.41 12.38 7.59
C PHE A 144 10.27 13.59 7.18
N TYR A 145 10.23 14.01 5.91
CA TYR A 145 11.01 15.16 5.42
C TYR A 145 10.62 16.47 6.12
N ALA A 146 9.35 16.64 6.51
CA ALA A 146 8.92 17.80 7.26
C ALA A 146 9.65 17.96 8.60
N HIS A 147 10.17 16.86 9.15
CA HIS A 147 10.91 16.84 10.40
C HIS A 147 12.43 16.69 10.23
N ALA A 148 12.90 16.26 9.05
CA ALA A 148 14.31 15.92 8.80
C ALA A 148 15.27 17.13 8.90
N GLU A 149 14.78 18.36 8.71
CA GLU A 149 15.57 19.57 8.86
C GLU A 149 15.84 19.96 10.33
N ARG A 150 15.08 19.37 11.24
CA ARG A 150 15.27 19.57 12.69
C ARG A 150 16.38 18.67 13.20
N ALA A 151 17.10 19.12 14.23
CA ALA A 151 18.06 18.23 14.90
C ALA A 151 17.31 17.02 15.48
N PHE A 152 17.86 15.82 15.26
CA PHE A 152 17.29 14.58 15.77
C PHE A 152 17.08 14.64 17.29
N SER A 153 15.88 14.31 17.71
CA SER A 153 15.51 14.06 19.10
C SER A 153 14.35 13.06 19.15
N PHE A 154 14.07 12.50 20.32
CA PHE A 154 12.94 11.60 20.49
C PHE A 154 11.60 12.30 20.24
N GLU A 155 11.49 13.58 20.60
CA GLU A 155 10.29 14.38 20.36
C GLU A 155 10.04 14.61 18.87
N VAL A 156 11.10 14.75 18.06
CA VAL A 156 10.99 14.86 16.60
C VAL A 156 10.46 13.53 16.00
N ILE A 157 10.94 12.41 16.51
CA ILE A 157 10.47 11.09 16.05
C ILE A 157 9.03 10.83 16.49
N GLU A 158 8.67 11.19 17.71
CA GLU A 158 7.31 11.08 18.21
C GLU A 158 6.34 11.88 17.34
N GLN A 159 6.67 13.12 17.00
CA GLN A 159 5.86 13.95 16.10
C GLN A 159 5.75 13.33 14.70
N ALA A 160 6.83 12.80 14.15
CA ALA A 160 6.79 12.11 12.86
C ALA A 160 5.88 10.87 12.89
N LEU A 161 5.88 10.11 13.99
CA LEU A 161 4.99 8.96 14.19
C LEU A 161 3.52 9.38 14.30
N GLU A 162 3.22 10.45 15.04
CA GLU A 162 1.87 10.98 15.12
C GLU A 162 1.38 11.51 13.77
N ASP A 163 2.24 12.17 13.00
CA ASP A 163 1.93 12.59 11.64
C ASP A 163 1.65 11.39 10.73
N TYR A 164 2.41 10.30 10.85
CA TYR A 164 2.11 9.07 10.10
C TYR A 164 0.73 8.52 10.43
N LYS A 165 0.38 8.43 11.71
CA LYS A 165 -0.93 7.93 12.12
C LYS A 165 -2.05 8.82 11.61
N ARG A 166 -1.91 10.12 11.76
CA ARG A 166 -2.91 11.11 11.31
C ARG A 166 -3.06 11.14 9.79
N ASP A 167 -1.95 11.30 9.05
CA ASP A 167 -1.97 11.56 7.60
C ASP A 167 -2.32 10.31 6.80
N LEU A 168 -2.08 9.12 7.37
CA LEU A 168 -2.39 7.82 6.77
C LEU A 168 -3.60 7.14 7.43
N GLU A 169 -4.22 7.82 8.41
CA GLU A 169 -5.35 7.29 9.18
C GLU A 169 -5.09 5.87 9.68
N SER A 170 -3.92 5.67 10.28
CA SER A 170 -3.45 4.38 10.74
C SER A 170 -3.46 4.30 12.26
N PHE A 171 -3.73 3.11 12.79
CA PHE A 171 -3.72 2.87 14.23
C PHE A 171 -2.30 2.81 14.79
N ASP A 172 -1.37 2.18 14.07
CA ASP A 172 0.02 2.01 14.50
C ASP A 172 0.99 2.55 13.44
N ALA A 173 2.12 3.09 13.89
CA ALA A 173 3.19 3.59 13.06
C ALA A 173 4.56 3.24 13.65
N ARG A 174 5.52 2.91 12.79
CA ARG A 174 6.88 2.58 13.19
C ARG A 174 7.90 3.26 12.32
N ILE A 175 8.96 3.73 12.95
CA ILE A 175 10.16 4.26 12.30
C ILE A 175 11.35 3.45 12.79
N GLN A 176 12.13 2.92 11.87
CA GLN A 176 13.43 2.33 12.13
C GLN A 176 14.49 3.17 11.44
N MET A 177 15.50 3.58 12.18
CA MET A 177 16.61 4.36 11.66
C MET A 177 17.90 3.58 11.82
N ARG A 178 18.75 3.65 10.79
CA ARG A 178 20.12 3.12 10.81
C ARG A 178 21.06 4.19 10.31
N LEU A 179 22.12 4.39 11.03
CA LEU A 179 23.16 5.36 10.71
C LEU A 179 24.52 4.80 11.15
N SER A 180 25.57 5.35 10.62
CA SER A 180 26.92 5.07 11.08
C SER A 180 27.53 6.36 11.62
N PHE A 181 27.87 6.34 12.90
CA PHE A 181 28.46 7.50 13.57
C PHE A 181 29.97 7.34 13.64
N PRO A 182 30.77 8.19 12.95
CA PRO A 182 32.22 8.12 12.99
C PRO A 182 32.77 8.76 14.26
N VAL A 183 33.61 8.03 14.98
CA VAL A 183 34.32 8.51 16.17
C VAL A 183 35.82 8.31 15.99
N LYS A 184 36.59 9.32 16.26
CA LYS A 184 38.06 9.22 16.26
C LYS A 184 38.51 8.73 17.63
N VAL A 185 39.06 7.53 17.68
CA VAL A 185 39.48 6.85 18.93
C VAL A 185 40.98 6.71 18.96
N PRO A 186 41.67 7.16 20.04
CA PRO A 186 43.09 6.92 20.20
C PRO A 186 43.39 5.45 20.51
N SER A 187 44.41 4.91 19.87
CA SER A 187 44.94 3.59 20.21
C SER A 187 45.68 3.62 21.54
N LEU A 188 45.28 2.74 22.43
CA LEU A 188 45.91 2.64 23.78
C LEU A 188 47.40 2.30 23.74
N ARG A 189 47.87 1.62 22.69
CA ARG A 189 49.24 1.14 22.60
C ARG A 189 50.18 2.07 21.82
N SER A 190 49.69 2.67 20.73
CA SER A 190 50.55 3.43 19.80
C SER A 190 50.36 4.95 19.93
N GLY A 191 49.33 5.42 20.62
CA GLY A 191 48.94 6.83 20.65
C GLY A 191 48.38 7.37 19.31
N LEU A 192 48.37 6.59 18.26
CA LEU A 192 47.79 6.96 16.98
C LEU A 192 46.25 6.93 17.10
N SER A 193 45.59 7.87 16.44
CA SER A 193 44.14 7.92 16.40
C SER A 193 43.59 7.37 15.09
N GLY A 194 42.56 6.50 15.17
CA GLY A 194 41.87 5.94 14.04
C GLY A 194 40.37 6.22 14.10
N TRP A 195 39.69 6.16 12.93
CA TRP A 195 38.25 6.27 12.86
C TRP A 195 37.59 4.91 13.13
N GLN A 196 36.58 4.93 14.00
CA GLN A 196 35.68 3.81 14.24
C GLN A 196 34.26 4.25 13.93
N TYR A 197 33.45 3.34 13.43
CA TYR A 197 32.05 3.56 13.08
C TYR A 197 31.16 2.75 14.01
N TYR A 198 30.17 3.40 14.57
CA TYR A 198 29.19 2.81 15.47
C TYR A 198 27.80 2.88 14.86
#